data_34c7f3142a6217984157466d49e90b98
#
_entry.id   34c7f3142a6217984157466d49e90b98
#
_cell.length_a   1.000
_cell.length_b   1.000
_cell.length_c   1.000
_cell.angle_alpha   90.00
_cell.angle_beta   90.00
_cell.angle_gamma   90.00
#
_symmetry.space_group_name_H-M   'P 1'
#
loop_
_entity.id
_entity.type
_entity.pdbx_description
1 polymer ?
#
loop_
_entity_poly.entity_id
_entity_poly.type
_entity_poly.pdbx_seq_one_letter_code
_entity_poly.pdbx_strand_id
1 'polypeptide(L)'
;MISRRVFFALPVVSFASTRAFAQAVNPLPGMTTITFAPGSNTSTLAGQLAPGGRNVYYVQAKAGQSLMVSVMPVATGVSFQVFKSDATLANGADGLPVVSGDTLPDAGPSSNATAWMGAIPRDGNYLILATMRPGPAAPPSPYSLTVSLQ
;
A
#
# COMPACT_ATOMS: atom_id res chain seq x y z
N MET A 1 67.51 20.89 -32.14
CA MET A 1 66.22 20.27 -32.47
C MET A 1 65.47 20.06 -31.22
N ILE A 2 64.46 20.91 -30.94
CA ILE A 2 63.68 20.85 -29.73
C ILE A 2 62.29 20.30 -30.11
N SER A 3 62.00 19.05 -29.79
CA SER A 3 60.67 18.45 -29.98
C SER A 3 59.73 18.88 -28.88
N ARG A 4 58.79 19.74 -29.20
CA ARG A 4 57.65 20.06 -28.33
C ARG A 4 56.61 18.93 -28.43
N ARG A 5 56.43 18.16 -27.40
CA ARG A 5 55.30 17.25 -27.24
C ARG A 5 54.12 18.04 -26.64
N VAL A 6 53.13 18.23 -27.44
CA VAL A 6 51.86 18.82 -27.01
C VAL A 6 51.03 17.70 -26.40
N PHE A 7 50.79 17.78 -25.09
CA PHE A 7 49.83 16.91 -24.38
C PHE A 7 48.42 17.54 -24.54
N PHE A 8 47.56 16.86 -25.26
CA PHE A 8 46.15 17.16 -25.26
C PHE A 8 45.50 16.50 -24.03
N ALA A 9 45.14 17.31 -23.04
CA ALA A 9 44.31 16.87 -21.93
C ALA A 9 42.84 16.88 -22.39
N LEU A 10 42.24 15.69 -22.47
CA LEU A 10 40.79 15.55 -22.68
C LEU A 10 40.06 15.78 -21.35
N PRO A 11 39.03 16.62 -21.31
CA PRO A 11 38.23 16.78 -20.12
C PRO A 11 37.36 15.55 -19.95
N VAL A 12 37.56 14.85 -18.83
CA VAL A 12 36.66 13.80 -18.37
C VAL A 12 35.40 14.48 -17.87
N VAL A 13 34.32 14.39 -18.65
CA VAL A 13 33.00 14.81 -18.20
C VAL A 13 32.44 13.71 -17.30
N SER A 14 32.53 13.93 -16.00
CA SER A 14 31.88 13.09 -15.02
C SER A 14 30.39 13.38 -15.04
N PHE A 15 29.61 12.49 -15.63
CA PHE A 15 28.15 12.48 -15.43
C PHE A 15 27.86 12.01 -14.01
N ALA A 16 27.60 12.94 -13.11
CA ALA A 16 27.02 12.65 -11.82
C ALA A 16 25.57 12.21 -12.04
N SER A 17 25.34 10.91 -12.08
CA SER A 17 23.99 10.35 -12.03
C SER A 17 23.43 10.63 -10.65
N THR A 18 22.66 11.68 -10.49
CA THR A 18 21.84 11.92 -9.33
C THR A 18 20.75 10.85 -9.31
N ARG A 19 21.01 9.75 -8.62
CA ARG A 19 19.93 8.84 -8.24
C ARG A 19 19.07 9.61 -7.25
N ALA A 20 17.89 10.03 -7.69
CA ALA A 20 16.86 10.47 -6.79
C ALA A 20 16.48 9.27 -5.92
N PHE A 21 16.98 9.25 -4.68
CA PHE A 21 16.48 8.34 -3.67
C PHE A 21 15.04 8.81 -3.37
N ALA A 22 14.06 8.09 -3.89
CA ALA A 22 12.72 8.19 -3.36
C ALA A 22 12.86 7.92 -1.84
N GLN A 23 12.56 8.92 -1.02
CA GLN A 23 12.53 8.73 0.43
C GLN A 23 11.53 7.62 0.69
N ALA A 24 12.01 6.46 1.14
CA ALA A 24 11.16 5.45 1.71
C ALA A 24 10.50 6.10 2.92
N VAL A 25 9.23 6.48 2.79
CA VAL A 25 8.40 6.81 3.93
C VAL A 25 8.41 5.53 4.77
N ASN A 26 9.06 5.55 5.93
CA ASN A 26 9.02 4.43 6.85
C ASN A 26 7.55 4.15 7.12
N PRO A 27 7.01 3.01 6.68
CA PRO A 27 5.63 2.71 6.96
C PRO A 27 5.47 2.67 8.48
N LEU A 28 4.40 3.28 8.98
CA LEU A 28 4.04 3.16 10.38
C LEU A 28 3.92 1.67 10.74
N PRO A 29 4.26 1.25 11.95
CA PRO A 29 4.08 -0.13 12.38
C PRO A 29 2.67 -0.62 12.05
N GLY A 30 2.56 -1.75 11.36
CA GLY A 30 1.29 -2.30 10.89
C GLY A 30 0.82 -1.80 9.51
N MET A 31 1.63 -1.01 8.80
CA MET A 31 1.35 -0.60 7.41
C MET A 31 2.23 -1.36 6.42
N THR A 32 1.62 -1.90 5.39
CA THR A 32 2.30 -2.60 4.29
C THR A 32 2.03 -1.91 2.96
N THR A 33 3.09 -1.56 2.24
CA THR A 33 2.96 -1.01 0.89
C THR A 33 2.68 -2.13 -0.11
N ILE A 34 1.63 -1.96 -0.91
CA ILE A 34 1.31 -2.89 -1.99
C ILE A 34 2.14 -2.52 -3.21
N THR A 35 2.94 -3.46 -3.67
CA THR A 35 3.74 -3.34 -4.90
C THR A 35 3.31 -4.39 -5.89
N PHE A 36 3.33 -4.03 -7.17
CA PHE A 36 3.02 -4.94 -8.27
C PHE A 36 4.32 -5.37 -8.94
N ALA A 37 4.44 -6.65 -9.23
CA ALA A 37 5.59 -7.16 -9.99
C ALA A 37 5.59 -6.57 -11.42
N PRO A 38 6.75 -6.38 -12.05
CA PRO A 38 6.83 -5.90 -13.43
C PRO A 38 5.93 -6.70 -14.37
N GLY A 39 5.06 -6.01 -15.11
CA GLY A 39 4.10 -6.63 -16.02
C GLY A 39 2.86 -7.24 -15.35
N SER A 40 2.72 -7.12 -14.03
CA SER A 40 1.54 -7.54 -13.26
C SER A 40 0.76 -6.34 -12.75
N ASN A 41 -0.55 -6.45 -12.78
CA ASN A 41 -1.48 -5.50 -12.17
C ASN A 41 -2.18 -6.06 -10.91
N THR A 42 -1.72 -7.21 -10.43
CA THR A 42 -2.29 -7.92 -9.27
C THR A 42 -1.19 -8.26 -8.27
N SER A 43 -1.48 -8.08 -7.01
CA SER A 43 -0.61 -8.43 -5.88
C SER A 43 -1.42 -9.16 -4.81
N THR A 44 -0.86 -10.22 -4.25
CA THR A 44 -1.45 -10.97 -3.14
C THR A 44 -0.52 -10.95 -1.96
N LEU A 45 -1.04 -10.52 -0.81
CA LEU A 45 -0.30 -10.38 0.44
C LEU A 45 -0.90 -11.32 1.49
N ALA A 46 -0.03 -12.01 2.21
CA ALA A 46 -0.44 -12.79 3.38
C ALA A 46 -0.43 -11.92 4.63
N GLY A 47 -1.45 -12.09 5.47
CA GLY A 47 -1.55 -11.40 6.74
C GLY A 47 -2.12 -12.32 7.82
N GLN A 48 -2.09 -11.84 9.06
CA GLN A 48 -2.70 -12.50 10.21
C GLN A 48 -3.39 -11.44 11.07
N LEU A 49 -4.57 -11.76 11.57
CA LEU A 49 -5.31 -10.91 12.51
C LEU A 49 -5.87 -11.74 13.66
N ALA A 50 -5.72 -11.21 14.87
CA ALA A 50 -6.46 -11.66 16.04
C ALA A 50 -7.79 -10.90 16.14
N PRO A 51 -8.78 -11.38 16.91
CA PRO A 51 -10.01 -10.65 17.16
C PRO A 51 -9.75 -9.20 17.62
N GLY A 52 -10.39 -8.23 16.97
CA GLY A 52 -10.14 -6.80 17.19
C GLY A 52 -8.88 -6.23 16.51
N GLY A 53 -8.10 -7.07 15.83
CA GLY A 53 -6.88 -6.66 15.12
C GLY A 53 -7.14 -5.85 13.87
N ARG A 54 -6.13 -5.09 13.46
CA ARG A 54 -6.17 -4.21 12.27
C ARG A 54 -4.83 -4.23 11.55
N ASN A 55 -4.86 -4.35 10.23
CA ASN A 55 -3.70 -4.17 9.36
C ASN A 55 -4.03 -3.13 8.30
N VAL A 56 -3.08 -2.28 7.97
CA VAL A 56 -3.24 -1.25 6.94
C VAL A 56 -2.34 -1.53 5.76
N TYR A 57 -2.91 -1.45 4.59
CA TYR A 57 -2.23 -1.58 3.31
C TYR A 57 -2.34 -0.27 2.54
N TYR A 58 -1.32 0.03 1.80
CA TYR A 58 -1.18 1.26 1.05
C TYR A 58 -0.99 0.93 -0.42
N VAL A 59 -1.81 1.51 -1.28
CA VAL A 59 -1.73 1.33 -2.73
C VAL A 59 -1.75 2.68 -3.43
N GLN A 60 -0.82 2.88 -4.34
CA GLN A 60 -0.82 4.04 -5.22
C GLN A 60 -1.67 3.74 -6.45
N ALA A 61 -2.63 4.61 -6.74
CA ALA A 61 -3.52 4.47 -7.87
C ALA A 61 -3.74 5.81 -8.59
N LYS A 62 -4.15 5.75 -9.85
CA LYS A 62 -4.43 6.92 -10.70
C LYS A 62 -5.91 7.02 -11.01
N ALA A 63 -6.37 8.25 -11.23
CA ALA A 63 -7.73 8.52 -11.69
C ALA A 63 -8.07 7.70 -12.94
N GLY A 64 -9.27 7.13 -12.96
CA GLY A 64 -9.75 6.29 -14.05
C GLY A 64 -9.37 4.82 -13.97
N GLN A 65 -8.46 4.43 -13.07
CA GLN A 65 -8.19 3.03 -12.80
C GLN A 65 -9.35 2.38 -12.03
N SER A 66 -9.48 1.07 -12.20
CA SER A 66 -10.38 0.23 -11.41
C SER A 66 -9.57 -0.52 -10.36
N LEU A 67 -9.92 -0.34 -9.10
CA LEU A 67 -9.32 -1.04 -7.97
C LEU A 67 -10.22 -2.19 -7.56
N MET A 68 -9.66 -3.39 -7.49
CA MET A 68 -10.30 -4.57 -6.96
C MET A 68 -9.57 -5.05 -5.73
N VAL A 69 -10.30 -5.35 -4.66
CA VAL A 69 -9.76 -5.85 -3.39
C VAL A 69 -10.58 -7.06 -2.96
N SER A 70 -9.91 -8.12 -2.54
CA SER A 70 -10.57 -9.29 -1.96
C SER A 70 -9.75 -9.91 -0.84
N VAL A 71 -10.45 -10.53 0.12
CA VAL A 71 -9.86 -11.24 1.28
C VAL A 71 -10.35 -12.69 1.26
N MET A 72 -9.42 -13.60 1.48
CA MET A 72 -9.69 -15.04 1.58
C MET A 72 -8.94 -15.66 2.77
N PRO A 73 -9.49 -16.65 3.46
CA PRO A 73 -10.85 -17.17 3.32
C PRO A 73 -11.87 -16.27 4.02
N VAL A 74 -13.08 -16.21 3.48
CA VAL A 74 -14.19 -15.39 4.02
C VAL A 74 -14.60 -15.83 5.42
N ALA A 75 -14.42 -17.10 5.73
CA ALA A 75 -14.81 -17.71 7.02
C ALA A 75 -14.03 -17.18 8.25
N THR A 76 -12.91 -16.49 8.05
CA THR A 76 -12.10 -15.97 9.17
C THR A 76 -12.72 -14.75 9.86
N GLY A 77 -13.75 -14.13 9.28
CA GLY A 77 -14.36 -12.92 9.81
C GLY A 77 -13.51 -11.65 9.57
N VAL A 78 -12.49 -11.73 8.74
CA VAL A 78 -11.73 -10.58 8.28
C VAL A 78 -12.53 -9.86 7.19
N SER A 79 -12.68 -8.57 7.33
CA SER A 79 -13.26 -7.67 6.34
C SER A 79 -12.32 -6.50 6.10
N PHE A 80 -12.58 -5.69 5.10
CA PHE A 80 -11.77 -4.50 4.83
C PHE A 80 -12.61 -3.27 4.48
N GLN A 81 -11.96 -2.13 4.57
CA GLN A 81 -12.47 -0.83 4.12
C GLN A 81 -11.44 -0.21 3.18
N VAL A 82 -11.88 0.55 2.19
CA VAL A 82 -11.01 1.28 1.28
C VAL A 82 -11.25 2.78 1.46
N PHE A 83 -10.24 3.46 1.93
CA PHE A 83 -10.28 4.89 2.20
C PHE A 83 -9.80 5.70 1.00
N LYS A 84 -10.37 6.90 0.84
CA LYS A 84 -9.94 7.87 -0.16
C LYS A 84 -8.50 8.33 0.09
N SER A 85 -7.91 8.93 -0.92
CA SER A 85 -6.48 9.34 -0.90
C SER A 85 -6.16 10.50 0.07
N ASP A 86 -7.16 11.14 0.65
CA ASP A 86 -7.01 12.18 1.67
C ASP A 86 -7.17 11.65 3.11
N ALA A 87 -7.36 10.36 3.28
CA ALA A 87 -7.41 9.74 4.59
C ALA A 87 -6.06 9.84 5.32
N THR A 88 -6.13 9.93 6.63
CA THR A 88 -4.97 10.02 7.51
C THR A 88 -4.79 8.77 8.33
N LEU A 89 -3.55 8.42 8.61
CA LEU A 89 -3.16 7.28 9.42
C LEU A 89 -2.49 7.76 10.69
N ALA A 90 -2.91 7.21 11.83
CA ALA A 90 -2.32 7.46 13.13
C ALA A 90 -2.20 6.16 13.94
N ASN A 91 -1.42 6.19 15.01
CA ASN A 91 -1.41 5.10 15.99
C ASN A 91 -2.53 5.34 17.01
N GLY A 92 -3.35 4.32 17.22
CA GLY A 92 -4.34 4.31 18.29
C GLY A 92 -3.72 4.15 19.68
N ALA A 93 -4.50 4.39 20.72
CA ALA A 93 -4.08 4.20 22.10
C ALA A 93 -3.73 2.73 22.44
N ASP A 94 -4.26 1.80 21.67
CA ASP A 94 -3.99 0.35 21.74
C ASP A 94 -2.73 -0.06 20.94
N GLY A 95 -2.02 0.89 20.34
CA GLY A 95 -0.85 0.62 19.50
C GLY A 95 -1.18 0.11 18.10
N LEU A 96 -2.46 -0.01 17.75
CA LEU A 96 -2.90 -0.44 16.43
C LEU A 96 -3.14 0.76 15.51
N PRO A 97 -3.01 0.60 14.18
CA PRO A 97 -3.25 1.68 13.24
C PRO A 97 -4.72 2.11 13.25
N VAL A 98 -4.95 3.42 13.18
CA VAL A 98 -6.25 4.05 13.03
C VAL A 98 -6.25 4.86 11.76
N VAL A 99 -7.18 4.59 10.86
CA VAL A 99 -7.40 5.35 9.63
C VAL A 99 -8.62 6.24 9.83
N SER A 100 -8.46 7.52 9.52
CA SER A 100 -9.52 8.52 9.60
C SER A 100 -9.72 9.18 8.24
N GLY A 101 -10.96 9.31 7.82
CA GLY A 101 -11.33 9.91 6.55
C GLY A 101 -12.51 9.21 5.90
N ASP A 102 -12.84 9.65 4.70
CA ASP A 102 -13.93 9.06 3.92
C ASP A 102 -13.47 7.77 3.22
N THR A 103 -14.39 6.85 3.09
CA THR A 103 -14.21 5.64 2.29
C THR A 103 -14.72 5.84 0.85
N LEU A 104 -14.27 4.98 -0.05
CA LEU A 104 -14.87 4.86 -1.37
C LEU A 104 -16.28 4.28 -1.27
N PRO A 105 -17.16 4.53 -2.26
CA PRO A 105 -18.53 3.99 -2.24
C PRO A 105 -18.53 2.47 -2.04
N ASP A 106 -19.41 1.98 -1.18
CA ASP A 106 -19.61 0.57 -0.84
C ASP A 106 -18.38 -0.14 -0.23
N ALA A 107 -17.37 0.63 0.16
CA ALA A 107 -16.16 0.14 0.82
C ALA A 107 -16.01 0.65 2.26
N GLY A 108 -17.09 1.08 2.87
CA GLY A 108 -17.10 1.64 4.23
C GLY A 108 -17.28 0.57 5.33
N PRO A 109 -17.29 1.00 6.59
CA PRO A 109 -17.37 0.10 7.74
C PRO A 109 -18.65 -0.72 7.81
N SER A 110 -19.75 -0.21 7.30
CA SER A 110 -21.05 -0.91 7.26
C SER A 110 -21.11 -2.00 6.19
N SER A 111 -20.23 -1.96 5.21
CA SER A 111 -20.22 -2.92 4.10
C SER A 111 -19.70 -4.30 4.52
N ASN A 112 -18.87 -4.38 5.55
CA ASN A 112 -18.17 -5.62 5.95
C ASN A 112 -17.59 -6.37 4.73
N ALA A 113 -16.97 -5.62 3.83
CA ALA A 113 -16.57 -6.11 2.53
C ALA A 113 -15.48 -7.19 2.65
N THR A 114 -15.67 -8.28 1.96
CA THR A 114 -14.66 -9.33 1.73
C THR A 114 -14.21 -9.36 0.27
N ALA A 115 -14.97 -8.71 -0.60
CA ALA A 115 -14.64 -8.42 -1.99
C ALA A 115 -15.27 -7.08 -2.38
N TRP A 116 -14.53 -6.27 -3.13
CA TRP A 116 -14.99 -4.96 -3.58
C TRP A 116 -14.27 -4.56 -4.86
N MET A 117 -14.96 -3.83 -5.71
CA MET A 117 -14.40 -3.23 -6.92
C MET A 117 -15.00 -1.84 -7.12
N GLY A 118 -14.17 -0.87 -7.44
CA GLY A 118 -14.61 0.48 -7.70
C GLY A 118 -13.61 1.31 -8.50
N ALA A 119 -14.10 2.39 -9.09
CA ALA A 119 -13.28 3.32 -9.84
C ALA A 119 -12.50 4.25 -8.90
N ILE A 120 -11.27 4.55 -9.27
CA ILE A 120 -10.41 5.51 -8.59
C ILE A 120 -10.73 6.92 -9.09
N PRO A 121 -11.22 7.83 -8.21
CA PRO A 121 -11.68 9.14 -8.62
C PRO A 121 -10.56 10.14 -8.92
N ARG A 122 -9.38 9.96 -8.34
CA ARG A 122 -8.22 10.85 -8.53
C ARG A 122 -6.91 10.13 -8.23
N ASP A 123 -5.82 10.68 -8.74
CA ASP A 123 -4.47 10.20 -8.41
C ASP A 123 -4.21 10.32 -6.91
N GLY A 124 -3.59 9.32 -6.33
CA GLY A 124 -3.21 9.36 -4.93
C GLY A 124 -2.94 8.00 -4.31
N ASN A 125 -2.81 8.04 -3.01
CA ASN A 125 -2.49 6.88 -2.19
C ASN A 125 -3.72 6.47 -1.40
N TYR A 126 -4.20 5.28 -1.66
CA TYR A 126 -5.41 4.74 -1.04
C TYR A 126 -5.01 3.79 0.09
N LEU A 127 -5.72 3.86 1.20
CA LEU A 127 -5.51 2.98 2.34
C LEU A 127 -6.57 1.90 2.37
N ILE A 128 -6.14 0.66 2.54
CA ILE A 128 -7.01 -0.49 2.75
C ILE A 128 -6.83 -0.95 4.19
N LEU A 129 -7.86 -0.85 4.99
CA LEU A 129 -7.87 -1.27 6.39
C LEU A 129 -8.53 -2.63 6.49
N ALA A 130 -7.73 -3.67 6.72
CA ALA A 130 -8.23 -5.01 7.05
C ALA A 130 -8.48 -5.11 8.55
N THR A 131 -9.65 -5.59 8.94
CA THR A 131 -10.07 -5.71 10.34
C THR A 131 -10.69 -7.07 10.61
N MET A 132 -10.51 -7.56 11.82
CA MET A 132 -11.26 -8.69 12.36
C MET A 132 -12.18 -8.21 13.48
N ARG A 133 -13.42 -8.70 13.51
CA ARG A 133 -14.38 -8.32 14.55
C ARG A 133 -13.80 -8.59 15.95
N PRO A 134 -14.07 -7.70 16.92
CA PRO A 134 -13.77 -7.99 18.32
C PRO A 134 -14.49 -9.26 18.78
N GLY A 135 -13.83 -10.01 19.65
CA GLY A 135 -14.38 -11.26 20.20
C GLY A 135 -13.49 -11.81 21.29
N PRO A 136 -13.78 -13.02 21.78
CA PRO A 136 -12.92 -13.70 22.74
C PRO A 136 -11.49 -13.80 22.23
N ALA A 137 -10.52 -13.72 23.14
CA ALA A 137 -9.11 -13.86 22.79
C ALA A 137 -8.88 -15.20 22.07
N ALA A 138 -8.27 -15.15 20.90
CA ALA A 138 -7.96 -16.30 20.08
C ALA A 138 -6.63 -16.09 19.36
N PRO A 139 -5.93 -17.16 18.93
CA PRO A 139 -4.73 -17.03 18.09
C PRO A 139 -5.04 -16.27 16.81
N PRO A 140 -4.05 -15.52 16.25
CA PRO A 140 -4.22 -14.86 14.96
C PRO A 140 -4.62 -15.84 13.86
N SER A 141 -5.59 -15.45 13.05
CA SER A 141 -6.04 -16.20 11.89
C SER A 141 -5.36 -15.69 10.63
N PRO A 142 -4.81 -16.57 9.80
CA PRO A 142 -4.20 -16.18 8.54
C PRO A 142 -5.26 -15.80 7.51
N TYR A 143 -4.93 -14.82 6.66
CA TYR A 143 -5.73 -14.42 5.51
C TYR A 143 -4.83 -14.01 4.35
N SER A 144 -5.38 -13.95 3.16
CA SER A 144 -4.74 -13.38 1.98
C SER A 144 -5.54 -12.19 1.48
N LEU A 145 -4.88 -11.08 1.25
CA LEU A 145 -5.44 -9.90 0.61
C LEU A 145 -4.94 -9.85 -0.84
N THR A 146 -5.86 -9.88 -1.78
CA THR A 146 -5.53 -9.71 -3.21
C THR A 146 -6.00 -8.35 -3.68
N VAL A 147 -5.11 -7.62 -4.32
CA VAL A 147 -5.35 -6.27 -4.84
C VAL A 147 -4.98 -6.23 -6.30
N SER A 148 -5.88 -5.72 -7.13
CA SER A 148 -5.70 -5.53 -8.57
C SER A 148 -5.98 -4.09 -8.96
N LEU A 149 -5.16 -3.56 -9.86
CA LEU A 149 -5.37 -2.25 -10.51
C LEU A 149 -5.44 -2.45 -12.02
N GLN A 150 -6.51 -1.97 -12.66
CA GLN A 150 -6.72 -2.06 -14.12
C GLN A 150 -6.97 -0.68 -14.71
#